data_a5a35f1a8d5c49ea790ca40fcbed2e17
#
_entry.id   a5a35f1a8d5c49ea790ca40fcbed2e17
#
_cell.length_a   1.000
_cell.length_b   1.000
_cell.length_c   1.000
_cell.angle_alpha   90.00
_cell.angle_beta   90.00
_cell.angle_gamma   90.00
#
_symmetry.space_group_name_H-M   'P 1'
#
loop_
_entity.id
_entity.type
_entity.pdbx_description
1 polymer ?
#
loop_
_entity_poly.entity_id
_entity_poly.type
_entity_poly.pdbx_seq_one_letter_code
_entity_poly.pdbx_strand_id
1 'polypeptide(L)'
;MRKPASYNSILGAIASGASRLNEIANKVGLDTSACSSLLKSLIKLNIVEKIYLVTEKESSRKTIYEIKDTMFLFWYKFVRPNYSNIQMGLGHIIYGQYVKPKISDYMEHVFEKICTEYIYQEQVFLTLPFIPEKIGKWWGNDPLKKKKQKLI
;
A
#
# COMPACT_ATOMS: atom_id res chain seq x y z
N MET A 1 11.77 20.44 14.22
CA MET A 1 12.75 19.47 13.67
C MET A 1 12.00 18.38 12.92
N ARG A 2 12.20 18.23 11.61
CA ARG A 2 11.69 17.09 10.87
C ARG A 2 12.42 15.84 11.35
N LYS A 3 11.71 14.78 11.74
CA LYS A 3 12.28 13.51 12.19
C LYS A 3 12.27 12.49 11.01
N PRO A 4 13.31 12.43 10.17
CA PRO A 4 13.34 11.51 9.02
C PRO A 4 13.14 10.04 9.43
N ALA A 5 13.63 9.67 10.61
CA ALA A 5 13.48 8.36 11.19
C ALA A 5 12.00 7.94 11.34
N SER A 6 11.12 8.85 11.79
CA SER A 6 9.69 8.56 11.98
C SER A 6 8.97 8.32 10.65
N TYR A 7 9.29 9.10 9.60
CA TYR A 7 8.74 8.87 8.26
C TYR A 7 9.17 7.51 7.70
N ASN A 8 10.45 7.19 7.85
CA ASN A 8 10.98 5.90 7.44
C ASN A 8 10.32 4.72 8.18
N SER A 9 10.05 4.87 9.48
CA SER A 9 9.37 3.86 10.28
C SER A 9 7.93 3.65 9.81
N ILE A 10 7.21 4.74 9.50
CA ILE A 10 5.83 4.66 8.96
C ILE A 10 5.82 3.94 7.60
N LEU A 11 6.71 4.30 6.69
CA LEU A 11 6.79 3.65 5.38
C LEU A 11 7.16 2.16 5.50
N GLY A 12 8.07 1.83 6.42
CA GLY A 12 8.39 0.43 6.74
C GLY A 12 7.21 -0.34 7.35
N ALA A 13 6.42 0.31 8.22
CA ALA A 13 5.22 -0.29 8.79
C ALA A 13 4.17 -0.60 7.72
N ILE A 14 3.92 0.36 6.81
CA ILE A 14 2.98 0.17 5.69
C ILE A 14 3.48 -0.93 4.74
N ALA A 15 4.74 -0.89 4.33
CA ALA A 15 5.33 -1.90 3.44
C ALA A 15 5.31 -3.32 4.02
N SER A 16 5.29 -3.44 5.36
CA SER A 16 5.16 -4.71 6.08
C SER A 16 3.72 -5.12 6.40
N GLY A 17 2.72 -4.42 5.82
CA GLY A 17 1.31 -4.81 5.84
C GLY A 17 0.41 -4.06 6.82
N ALA A 18 0.94 -3.13 7.64
CA ALA A 18 0.07 -2.27 8.45
C ALA A 18 -0.64 -1.26 7.54
N SER A 19 -1.96 -1.28 7.51
CA SER A 19 -2.73 -0.44 6.58
C SER A 19 -3.63 0.58 7.27
N ARG A 20 -4.01 0.35 8.52
CA ARG A 20 -4.89 1.26 9.28
C ARG A 20 -4.07 2.17 10.20
N LEU A 21 -4.58 3.38 10.46
CA LEU A 21 -3.91 4.36 11.32
C LEU A 21 -3.43 3.75 12.65
N ASN A 22 -4.29 3.02 13.34
CA ASN A 22 -3.94 2.43 14.64
C ASN A 22 -2.89 1.32 14.52
N GLU A 23 -2.95 0.51 13.45
CA GLU A 23 -1.96 -0.53 13.19
C GLU A 23 -0.57 0.08 12.92
N ILE A 24 -0.53 1.14 12.11
CA ILE A 24 0.69 1.87 11.78
C ILE A 24 1.25 2.53 13.05
N ALA A 25 0.42 3.26 13.79
CA ALA A 25 0.81 3.95 15.02
C ALA A 25 1.40 2.99 16.05
N ASN A 26 0.71 1.87 16.33
CA ASN A 26 1.19 0.84 17.25
C ASN A 26 2.52 0.23 16.79
N LYS A 27 2.64 -0.07 15.49
CA LYS A 27 3.86 -0.70 14.95
C LYS A 27 5.09 0.20 15.01
N VAL A 28 4.90 1.52 14.94
CA VAL A 28 6.00 2.50 15.01
C VAL A 28 6.20 3.09 16.40
N GLY A 29 5.36 2.74 17.38
CA GLY A 29 5.44 3.25 18.75
C GLY A 29 5.09 4.75 18.87
N LEU A 30 4.15 5.22 18.04
CA LEU A 30 3.66 6.61 18.08
C LEU A 30 2.21 6.66 18.55
N ASP A 31 1.82 7.77 19.15
CA ASP A 31 0.41 8.06 19.32
C ASP A 31 -0.29 8.31 17.97
N THR A 32 -1.60 8.07 17.92
CA THR A 32 -2.38 8.17 16.68
C THR A 32 -2.42 9.57 16.10
N SER A 33 -2.32 10.62 16.94
CA SER A 33 -2.33 12.02 16.51
C SER A 33 -1.03 12.37 15.78
N ALA A 34 0.13 12.04 16.39
CA ALA A 34 1.44 12.22 15.78
C ALA A 34 1.56 11.39 14.48
N CYS A 35 1.13 10.13 14.51
CA CYS A 35 1.13 9.27 13.32
C CYS A 35 0.26 9.86 12.19
N SER A 36 -0.95 10.33 12.51
CA SER A 36 -1.85 10.98 11.56
C SER A 36 -1.23 12.22 10.92
N SER A 37 -0.53 13.05 11.71
CA SER A 37 0.15 14.24 11.21
C SER A 37 1.27 13.90 10.23
N LEU A 38 2.07 12.87 10.52
CA LEU A 38 3.12 12.40 9.64
C LEU A 38 2.56 11.77 8.35
N LEU A 39 1.49 10.99 8.46
CA LEU A 39 0.78 10.42 7.30
C LEU A 39 0.23 11.53 6.39
N LYS A 40 -0.38 12.59 6.94
CA LYS A 40 -0.83 13.75 6.16
C LYS A 40 0.32 14.38 5.36
N SER A 41 1.50 14.47 5.96
CA SER A 41 2.69 14.99 5.28
C SER A 41 3.13 14.07 4.13
N LEU A 42 3.13 12.74 4.34
CA LEU A 42 3.48 11.77 3.29
C LEU A 42 2.45 11.76 2.16
N ILE A 43 1.18 11.96 2.46
CA ILE A 43 0.11 12.11 1.46
C ILE A 43 0.32 13.39 0.65
N LYS A 44 0.62 14.51 1.30
CA LYS A 44 0.92 15.78 0.61
C LYS A 44 2.14 15.67 -0.31
N LEU A 45 3.11 14.83 0.04
CA LEU A 45 4.28 14.53 -0.79
C LEU A 45 3.99 13.46 -1.86
N ASN A 46 2.76 12.98 -1.96
CA ASN A 46 2.34 11.96 -2.91
C ASN A 46 3.09 10.62 -2.80
N ILE A 47 3.64 10.32 -1.62
CA ILE A 47 4.37 9.07 -1.32
C ILE A 47 3.40 8.00 -0.78
N VAL A 48 2.44 8.41 0.05
CA VAL A 48 1.38 7.57 0.60
C VAL A 48 0.04 8.05 0.05
N GLU A 49 -0.85 7.14 -0.20
CA GLU A 49 -2.23 7.43 -0.55
C GLU A 49 -3.19 6.88 0.50
N LYS A 50 -4.33 7.54 0.62
CA LYS A 50 -5.42 7.16 1.50
C LYS A 50 -6.54 6.57 0.66
N ILE A 51 -6.82 5.30 0.85
CA ILE A 51 -7.78 4.55 0.05
C ILE A 51 -9.06 4.33 0.84
N TYR A 52 -10.16 4.55 0.17
CA TYR A 52 -11.51 4.31 0.68
C TYR A 52 -12.13 3.13 -0.06
N LEU A 53 -13.06 2.43 0.60
CA LEU A 53 -13.91 1.47 -0.09
C LEU A 53 -14.70 2.19 -1.18
N VAL A 54 -14.75 1.61 -2.39
CA VAL A 54 -15.49 2.17 -3.53
C VAL A 54 -16.97 2.44 -3.21
N THR A 55 -17.55 1.65 -2.30
CA THR A 55 -18.95 1.75 -1.86
C THR A 55 -19.17 2.71 -0.69
N GLU A 56 -18.11 3.29 -0.13
CA GLU A 56 -18.22 4.11 1.09
C GLU A 56 -17.87 5.58 0.82
N LYS A 57 -18.35 6.46 1.70
CA LYS A 57 -17.97 7.88 1.67
C LYS A 57 -16.51 8.05 2.12
N GLU A 58 -15.85 9.10 1.63
CA GLU A 58 -14.45 9.43 1.93
C GLU A 58 -14.14 9.63 3.43
N SER A 59 -15.14 9.84 4.26
CA SER A 59 -15.03 9.96 5.73
C SER A 59 -15.11 8.64 6.48
N SER A 60 -15.22 7.52 5.77
CA SER A 60 -15.38 6.20 6.38
C SER A 60 -14.21 5.84 7.32
N ARG A 61 -14.53 5.24 8.46
CA ARG A 61 -13.54 4.63 9.37
C ARG A 61 -12.82 3.42 8.77
N LYS A 62 -13.31 2.91 7.64
CA LYS A 62 -12.73 1.80 6.88
C LYS A 62 -11.66 2.26 5.89
N THR A 63 -10.91 3.26 6.25
CA THR A 63 -9.83 3.80 5.42
C THR A 63 -8.55 3.00 5.63
N ILE A 64 -7.80 2.80 4.53
CA ILE A 64 -6.45 2.23 4.58
C ILE A 64 -5.44 3.19 3.95
N TYR A 65 -4.17 3.01 4.32
CA TYR A 65 -3.03 3.75 3.81
C TYR A 65 -2.12 2.80 3.05
N GLU A 66 -1.73 3.19 1.86
CA GLU A 66 -0.80 2.42 1.02
C GLU A 66 0.33 3.32 0.50
N ILE A 67 1.49 2.72 0.22
CA ILE A 67 2.56 3.42 -0.49
C ILE A 67 2.16 3.52 -1.96
N LYS A 68 2.06 4.75 -2.46
CA LYS A 68 1.59 5.01 -3.82
C LYS A 68 2.58 4.56 -4.89
N ASP A 69 3.86 4.82 -4.68
CA ASP A 69 4.92 4.45 -5.62
C ASP A 69 5.35 3.00 -5.39
N THR A 70 5.28 2.18 -6.44
CA THR A 70 5.62 0.75 -6.38
C THR A 70 7.10 0.51 -6.13
N MET A 71 8.00 1.37 -6.63
CA MET A 71 9.43 1.30 -6.35
C MET A 71 9.73 1.56 -4.87
N PHE A 72 9.10 2.57 -4.27
CA PHE A 72 9.16 2.81 -2.82
C PHE A 72 8.63 1.62 -2.04
N LEU A 73 7.51 1.03 -2.46
CA LEU A 73 6.96 -0.17 -1.84
C LEU A 73 7.97 -1.32 -1.88
N PHE A 74 8.59 -1.59 -3.03
CA PHE A 74 9.63 -2.60 -3.18
C PHE A 74 10.82 -2.33 -2.25
N TRP A 75 11.30 -1.09 -2.26
CA TRP A 75 12.41 -0.65 -1.41
C TRP A 75 12.16 -0.91 0.07
N TYR A 76 11.03 -0.43 0.60
CA TYR A 76 10.71 -0.58 2.03
C TYR A 76 10.33 -2.00 2.42
N LYS A 77 9.80 -2.79 1.48
CA LYS A 77 9.39 -4.17 1.74
C LYS A 77 10.57 -5.13 1.71
N PHE A 78 11.51 -4.98 0.78
CA PHE A 78 12.54 -5.98 0.52
C PHE A 78 13.97 -5.46 0.71
N VAL A 79 14.28 -4.26 0.24
CA VAL A 79 15.67 -3.77 0.20
C VAL A 79 16.07 -3.20 1.54
N ARG A 80 15.32 -2.25 2.06
CA ARG A 80 15.67 -1.52 3.28
C ARG A 80 15.86 -2.42 4.51
N PRO A 81 15.00 -3.42 4.80
CA PRO A 81 15.19 -4.32 5.93
C PRO A 81 16.48 -5.16 5.84
N ASN A 82 16.97 -5.36 4.62
CA ASN A 82 18.12 -6.20 4.32
C ASN A 82 19.34 -5.42 3.82
N TYR A 83 19.31 -4.09 3.97
CA TYR A 83 20.26 -3.19 3.30
C TYR A 83 21.72 -3.52 3.64
N SER A 84 22.03 -3.76 4.91
CA SER A 84 23.41 -4.10 5.34
C SER A 84 23.92 -5.40 4.70
N ASN A 85 23.07 -6.42 4.62
CA ASN A 85 23.42 -7.68 3.99
C ASN A 85 23.64 -7.52 2.47
N ILE A 86 22.83 -6.70 1.83
CA ILE A 86 22.97 -6.39 0.40
C ILE A 86 24.29 -5.67 0.15
N GLN A 87 24.67 -4.71 1.01
CA GLN A 87 25.96 -3.99 0.90
C GLN A 87 27.16 -4.94 1.10
N MET A 88 27.02 -6.00 1.89
CA MET A 88 28.05 -7.04 2.04
C MET A 88 28.10 -8.03 0.87
N GLY A 89 27.39 -7.79 -0.24
CA GLY A 89 27.39 -8.64 -1.42
C GLY A 89 26.46 -9.86 -1.33
N LEU A 90 25.63 -9.96 -0.30
CA LEU A 90 24.72 -11.10 -0.06
C LEU A 90 23.36 -10.93 -0.78
N GLY A 91 23.26 -10.05 -1.78
CA GLY A 91 22.02 -9.74 -2.49
C GLY A 91 21.31 -10.97 -3.09
N HIS A 92 22.07 -11.92 -3.63
CA HIS A 92 21.53 -13.16 -4.19
C HIS A 92 20.85 -14.05 -3.13
N ILE A 93 21.39 -14.10 -1.91
CA ILE A 93 20.79 -14.83 -0.78
C ILE A 93 19.51 -14.14 -0.34
N ILE A 94 19.55 -12.80 -0.20
CA ILE A 94 18.38 -11.98 0.17
C ILE A 94 17.28 -12.17 -0.87
N TYR A 95 17.60 -12.14 -2.16
CA TYR A 95 16.63 -12.39 -3.22
C TYR A 95 15.98 -13.78 -3.05
N GLY A 96 16.76 -14.83 -2.93
CA GLY A 96 16.26 -16.21 -2.82
C GLY A 96 15.37 -16.43 -1.58
N GLN A 97 15.76 -15.89 -0.44
CA GLN A 97 15.10 -16.16 0.83
C GLN A 97 13.94 -15.20 1.16
N TYR A 98 14.04 -13.93 0.78
CA TYR A 98 13.10 -12.90 1.22
C TYR A 98 12.28 -12.28 0.09
N VAL A 99 12.80 -12.20 -1.14
CA VAL A 99 12.11 -11.59 -2.27
C VAL A 99 11.31 -12.65 -3.04
N LYS A 100 11.99 -13.67 -3.54
CA LYS A 100 11.40 -14.70 -4.40
C LYS A 100 10.11 -15.34 -3.83
N PRO A 101 10.02 -15.70 -2.53
CA PRO A 101 8.81 -16.28 -1.96
C PRO A 101 7.61 -15.31 -1.88
N LYS A 102 7.87 -14.00 -1.95
CA LYS A 102 6.85 -12.94 -1.76
C LYS A 102 6.68 -12.04 -2.99
N ILE A 103 7.40 -12.33 -4.07
CA ILE A 103 7.36 -11.50 -5.27
C ILE A 103 5.99 -11.56 -5.96
N SER A 104 5.33 -12.71 -5.90
CA SER A 104 3.99 -12.89 -6.47
C SER A 104 2.98 -11.93 -5.83
N ASP A 105 2.94 -11.87 -4.48
CA ASP A 105 2.04 -10.96 -3.75
C ASP A 105 2.34 -9.49 -4.05
N TYR A 106 3.64 -9.16 -4.22
CA TYR A 106 4.05 -7.82 -4.61
C TYR A 106 3.60 -7.48 -6.04
N MET A 107 3.80 -8.40 -6.98
CA MET A 107 3.42 -8.23 -8.38
C MET A 107 1.91 -8.16 -8.57
N GLU A 108 1.13 -8.89 -7.77
CA GLU A 108 -0.33 -8.76 -7.75
C GLU A 108 -0.76 -7.32 -7.44
N HIS A 109 -0.15 -6.70 -6.44
CA HIS A 109 -0.41 -5.30 -6.11
C HIS A 109 0.03 -4.32 -7.21
N VAL A 110 1.19 -4.56 -7.84
CA VAL A 110 1.67 -3.76 -8.99
C VAL A 110 0.72 -3.89 -10.17
N PHE A 111 0.31 -5.11 -10.48
CA PHE A 111 -0.61 -5.40 -11.58
C PHE A 111 -1.99 -4.75 -11.37
N GLU A 112 -2.51 -4.79 -10.13
CA GLU A 112 -3.75 -4.08 -9.76
C GLU A 112 -3.67 -2.59 -10.13
N LYS A 113 -2.54 -1.93 -9.84
CA LYS A 113 -2.33 -0.51 -10.19
C LYS A 113 -2.27 -0.30 -11.69
N ILE A 114 -1.51 -1.12 -12.40
CA ILE A 114 -1.40 -1.05 -13.86
C ILE A 114 -2.76 -1.23 -14.51
N CYS A 115 -3.56 -2.21 -14.08
CA CYS A 115 -4.91 -2.42 -14.60
C CYS A 115 -5.82 -1.21 -14.35
N THR A 116 -5.73 -0.62 -13.15
CA THR A 116 -6.51 0.59 -12.82
C THR A 116 -6.12 1.76 -13.71
N GLU A 117 -4.82 2.02 -13.88
CA GLU A 117 -4.32 3.09 -14.75
C GLU A 117 -4.70 2.85 -16.23
N TYR A 118 -4.65 1.59 -16.68
CA TYR A 118 -5.04 1.20 -18.03
C TYR A 118 -6.52 1.48 -18.30
N ILE A 119 -7.40 1.13 -17.38
CA ILE A 119 -8.85 1.37 -17.52
C ILE A 119 -9.17 2.87 -17.61
N TYR A 120 -8.40 3.72 -16.91
CA TYR A 120 -8.59 5.17 -16.95
C TYR A 120 -8.03 5.85 -18.20
N GLN A 121 -7.36 5.13 -19.12
CA GLN A 121 -6.98 5.70 -20.41
C GLN A 121 -8.25 5.94 -21.23
N GLU A 122 -8.39 7.16 -21.78
CA GLU A 122 -9.58 7.60 -22.51
C GLU A 122 -10.03 6.60 -23.59
N GLN A 123 -9.07 6.14 -24.40
CA GLN A 123 -9.30 5.17 -25.46
C GLN A 123 -9.84 3.82 -24.97
N VAL A 124 -9.46 3.38 -23.76
CA VAL A 124 -9.94 2.15 -23.14
C VAL A 124 -11.28 2.38 -22.47
N PHE A 125 -11.40 3.49 -21.74
CA PHE A 125 -12.62 3.88 -21.03
C PHE A 125 -13.83 3.97 -21.97
N LEU A 126 -13.63 4.52 -23.16
CA LEU A 126 -14.67 4.65 -24.20
C LEU A 126 -15.10 3.32 -24.82
N THR A 127 -14.32 2.23 -24.66
CA THR A 127 -14.70 0.89 -25.15
C THR A 127 -15.53 0.10 -24.14
N LEU A 128 -15.67 0.58 -22.91
CA LEU A 128 -16.47 -0.11 -21.91
C LEU A 128 -17.95 -0.08 -22.28
N PRO A 129 -18.70 -1.17 -22.03
CA PRO A 129 -20.13 -1.25 -22.33
C PRO A 129 -21.00 -0.35 -21.43
N PHE A 130 -20.39 0.28 -20.44
CA PHE A 130 -21.01 1.22 -19.50
C PHE A 130 -19.98 2.23 -19.00
N ILE A 131 -20.41 3.37 -18.52
CA ILE A 131 -19.55 4.36 -17.86
C ILE A 131 -19.54 4.06 -16.37
N PRO A 132 -18.41 3.58 -15.79
CA PRO A 132 -18.32 3.35 -14.36
C PRO A 132 -18.30 4.67 -13.60
N GLU A 133 -19.14 4.82 -12.59
CA GLU A 133 -19.13 6.00 -11.71
C GLU A 133 -17.86 6.05 -10.86
N LYS A 134 -17.37 4.88 -10.42
CA LYS A 134 -16.16 4.75 -9.62
C LYS A 134 -15.46 3.42 -9.91
N ILE A 135 -14.14 3.48 -9.99
CA ILE A 135 -13.27 2.30 -10.01
C ILE A 135 -12.43 2.36 -8.74
N GLY A 136 -12.38 1.29 -7.97
CA GLY A 136 -11.63 1.29 -6.72
C GLY A 136 -11.70 -0.03 -5.99
N LYS A 137 -11.00 -0.09 -4.86
CA LYS A 137 -10.89 -1.30 -4.05
C LYS A 137 -12.15 -1.55 -3.23
N TRP A 138 -12.50 -2.82 -3.12
CA TRP A 138 -13.51 -3.30 -2.19
C TRP A 138 -12.91 -4.39 -1.29
N TRP A 139 -13.25 -4.37 -0.02
CA TRP A 139 -12.94 -5.43 0.92
C TRP A 139 -14.06 -5.59 1.94
N GLY A 140 -14.40 -6.81 2.27
CA GLY A 140 -15.49 -7.09 3.21
C GLY A 140 -15.63 -8.58 3.51
N ASN A 141 -16.66 -8.93 4.24
CA ASN A 141 -17.06 -10.31 4.42
C ASN A 141 -18.14 -10.65 3.39
N ASP A 142 -17.94 -11.72 2.64
CA ASP A 142 -19.00 -12.29 1.81
C ASP A 142 -19.98 -13.03 2.73
N PRO A 143 -21.22 -12.56 2.86
CA PRO A 143 -22.21 -13.20 3.73
C PRO A 143 -22.57 -14.62 3.29
N LEU A 144 -22.38 -14.95 1.99
CA LEU A 144 -22.69 -16.26 1.43
C LEU A 144 -21.55 -17.26 1.63
N LYS A 145 -20.30 -16.80 1.68
CA LYS A 145 -19.13 -17.69 1.71
C LYS A 145 -18.43 -17.75 3.07
N LYS A 146 -18.84 -16.95 4.06
CA LYS A 146 -18.16 -16.79 5.37
C LYS A 146 -16.64 -16.55 5.29
N LYS A 147 -16.13 -16.14 4.13
CA LYS A 147 -14.70 -15.84 3.88
C LYS A 147 -14.53 -14.36 3.59
N LYS A 148 -13.43 -13.78 4.13
CA LYS A 148 -13.01 -12.44 3.71
C LYS A 148 -12.60 -12.50 2.24
N GLN A 149 -13.25 -11.73 1.40
CA GLN A 149 -12.85 -11.52 0.00
C GLN A 149 -12.34 -10.10 -0.16
N LYS A 150 -11.29 -9.97 -0.93
CA LYS A 150 -10.82 -8.72 -1.49
C LYS A 150 -11.17 -8.79 -2.98
N LEU A 151 -12.01 -7.87 -3.44
CA LEU A 151 -12.27 -7.67 -4.87
C LEU A 151 -11.52 -6.40 -5.30
N ILE A 152 -10.94 -6.49 -6.45
CA ILE A 152 -10.21 -5.41 -7.11
C ILE A 152 -11.20 -4.52 -7.84
#